data_5447ec4720a2ed0a814da0d357134912
#
_entry.id   5447ec4720a2ed0a814da0d357134912
#
_cell.length_a   1.000
_cell.length_b   1.000
_cell.length_c   1.000
_cell.angle_alpha   90.00
_cell.angle_beta   90.00
_cell.angle_gamma   90.00
#
_symmetry.space_group_name_H-M   'P 1'
#
loop_
_entity.id
_entity.type
_entity.pdbx_description
1 polymer ?
#
loop_
_entity_poly.entity_id
_entity_poly.type
_entity_poly.pdbx_seq_one_letter_code
_entity_poly.pdbx_strand_id
1 'polypeptide(L)'
;MSTAPAPMVALDLATEKLVNGLVIEASAGTGKTYSVAALVAREIALREELRIGNILITTFTRNAAAELRDRVRRRMVQIADQLDTNSPDDGDAISKFLADDLASRADIIRRLRRAVVEFDTATISTIHAVCNKVLGLAGLSTMQLDGEDATSRLVLEAVNDALVESGVQGHIIAEGNESKLVSLVKDKLGSPRAELWF
;
A
#
# COMPACT_ATOMS: atom_id res chain seq x y z
N MET A 1 -5.58 -28.63 -20.58
CA MET A 1 -5.23 -29.34 -19.35
C MET A 1 -5.81 -28.58 -18.18
N SER A 2 -6.91 -29.08 -17.61
CA SER A 2 -7.53 -28.47 -16.41
C SER A 2 -6.79 -29.01 -15.20
N THR A 3 -5.93 -28.20 -14.60
CA THR A 3 -5.34 -28.53 -13.29
C THR A 3 -6.40 -28.29 -12.24
N ALA A 4 -6.81 -29.37 -11.55
CA ALA A 4 -7.67 -29.26 -10.38
C ALA A 4 -7.06 -28.24 -9.39
N PRO A 5 -7.88 -27.37 -8.76
CA PRO A 5 -7.37 -26.44 -7.76
C PRO A 5 -6.70 -27.23 -6.61
N ALA A 6 -5.57 -26.73 -6.14
CA ALA A 6 -4.89 -27.32 -4.99
C ALA A 6 -5.83 -27.35 -3.77
N PRO A 7 -5.77 -28.38 -2.91
CA PRO A 7 -6.62 -28.45 -1.73
C PRO A 7 -6.37 -27.24 -0.81
N MET A 8 -7.44 -26.60 -0.36
CA MET A 8 -7.37 -25.51 0.62
C MET A 8 -7.00 -26.08 1.98
N VAL A 9 -5.92 -25.58 2.57
CA VAL A 9 -5.46 -25.95 3.92
C VAL A 9 -5.55 -24.72 4.81
N ALA A 10 -5.91 -24.90 6.08
CA ALA A 10 -5.91 -23.79 7.04
C ALA A 10 -4.49 -23.21 7.20
N LEU A 11 -4.37 -21.89 7.07
CA LEU A 11 -3.09 -21.21 7.20
C LEU A 11 -2.63 -21.20 8.67
N ASP A 12 -1.49 -21.84 8.93
CA ASP A 12 -0.78 -21.67 10.21
C ASP A 12 0.16 -20.46 10.13
N LEU A 13 -0.25 -19.37 10.76
CA LEU A 13 0.53 -18.12 10.76
C LEU A 13 1.89 -18.26 11.45
N ALA A 14 2.07 -19.22 12.34
CA ALA A 14 3.30 -19.41 13.08
C ALA A 14 4.37 -20.17 12.27
N THR A 15 3.99 -21.27 11.62
CA THR A 15 4.94 -22.22 11.04
C THR A 15 4.94 -22.27 9.52
N GLU A 16 3.87 -21.78 8.85
CA GLU A 16 3.76 -21.86 7.40
C GLU A 16 4.90 -21.09 6.71
N LYS A 17 5.58 -21.78 5.80
CA LYS A 17 6.67 -21.16 5.01
C LYS A 17 6.11 -20.31 3.90
N LEU A 18 6.52 -19.05 3.86
CA LEU A 18 6.22 -18.15 2.75
C LEU A 18 7.08 -18.57 1.54
N VAL A 19 6.42 -19.20 0.58
CA VAL A 19 7.03 -19.60 -0.70
C VAL A 19 6.53 -18.69 -1.82
N ASN A 20 7.30 -18.61 -2.91
CA ASN A 20 6.88 -17.84 -4.09
C ASN A 20 5.56 -18.38 -4.64
N GLY A 21 4.60 -17.49 -4.85
CA GLY A 21 3.29 -17.84 -5.39
C GLY A 21 2.29 -18.39 -4.36
N LEU A 22 2.55 -18.24 -3.05
CA LEU A 22 1.56 -18.57 -2.03
C LEU A 22 0.32 -17.67 -2.17
N VAL A 23 -0.85 -18.29 -2.29
CA VAL A 23 -2.15 -17.62 -2.31
C VAL A 23 -2.88 -17.90 -1.00
N ILE A 24 -3.27 -16.83 -0.31
CA ILE A 24 -4.04 -16.92 0.94
C ILE A 24 -5.46 -16.44 0.65
N GLU A 25 -6.42 -17.36 0.68
CA GLU A 25 -7.82 -17.04 0.52
C GLU A 25 -8.46 -16.73 1.87
N ALA A 26 -9.21 -15.63 1.93
CA ALA A 26 -9.91 -15.23 3.14
C ALA A 26 -11.16 -14.42 2.80
N SER A 27 -12.28 -14.74 3.42
CA SER A 27 -13.54 -14.00 3.28
C SER A 27 -13.47 -12.60 3.91
N ALA A 28 -14.45 -11.75 3.65
CA ALA A 28 -14.54 -10.46 4.31
C ALA A 28 -14.66 -10.66 5.83
N GLY A 29 -13.92 -9.87 6.63
CA GLY A 29 -13.95 -9.96 8.09
C GLY A 29 -13.14 -11.09 8.74
N THR A 30 -12.50 -11.98 7.97
CA THR A 30 -11.77 -13.14 8.52
C THR A 30 -10.33 -12.83 8.96
N GLY A 31 -9.94 -11.57 9.05
CA GLY A 31 -8.63 -11.21 9.58
C GLY A 31 -7.50 -11.10 8.55
N LYS A 32 -7.77 -10.92 7.23
CA LYS A 32 -6.74 -10.76 6.20
C LYS A 32 -5.63 -9.77 6.57
N THR A 33 -6.02 -8.59 7.01
CA THR A 33 -5.07 -7.52 7.39
C THR A 33 -4.26 -7.92 8.63
N TYR A 34 -4.89 -8.63 9.58
CA TYR A 34 -4.20 -9.20 10.74
C TYR A 34 -3.16 -10.24 10.29
N SER A 35 -3.53 -11.17 9.42
CA SER A 35 -2.64 -12.22 8.93
C SER A 35 -1.42 -11.63 8.21
N VAL A 36 -1.62 -10.62 7.35
CA VAL A 36 -0.50 -9.95 6.66
C VAL A 36 0.44 -9.27 7.68
N ALA A 37 -0.10 -8.51 8.63
CA ALA A 37 0.72 -7.85 9.66
C ALA A 37 1.48 -8.86 10.53
N ALA A 38 0.84 -9.97 10.86
CA ALA A 38 1.41 -11.05 11.64
C ALA A 38 2.55 -11.75 10.88
N LEU A 39 2.37 -12.07 9.60
CA LEU A 39 3.39 -12.66 8.75
C LEU A 39 4.60 -11.75 8.57
N VAL A 40 4.38 -10.45 8.34
CA VAL A 40 5.48 -9.47 8.24
C VAL A 40 6.30 -9.43 9.53
N ALA A 41 5.65 -9.34 10.68
CA ALA A 41 6.33 -9.32 11.97
C ALA A 41 7.12 -10.62 12.21
N ARG A 42 6.55 -11.78 11.87
CA ARG A 42 7.23 -13.07 11.95
C ARG A 42 8.48 -13.14 11.06
N GLU A 43 8.36 -12.74 9.79
CA GLU A 43 9.50 -12.78 8.86
C GLU A 43 10.65 -11.88 9.32
N ILE A 44 10.35 -10.67 9.80
CA ILE A 44 11.34 -9.76 10.38
C ILE A 44 11.97 -10.37 11.65
N ALA A 45 11.18 -11.06 12.47
CA ALA A 45 11.66 -11.71 13.69
C ALA A 45 12.63 -12.85 13.39
N LEU A 46 12.34 -13.67 12.36
CA LEU A 46 13.09 -14.90 12.07
C LEU A 46 14.29 -14.70 11.15
N ARG A 47 14.25 -13.73 10.23
CA ARG A 47 15.31 -13.53 9.23
C ARG A 47 16.24 -12.39 9.61
N GLU A 48 17.50 -12.69 9.88
CA GLU A 48 18.48 -11.70 10.30
C GLU A 48 18.77 -10.63 9.24
N GLU A 49 18.87 -11.04 7.99
CA GLU A 49 19.16 -10.16 6.85
C GLU A 49 17.98 -9.36 6.37
N LEU A 50 16.75 -9.74 6.76
CA LEU A 50 15.54 -9.06 6.29
C LEU A 50 15.35 -7.73 7.01
N ARG A 51 15.23 -6.65 6.22
CA ARG A 51 14.91 -5.32 6.71
C ARG A 51 13.49 -4.96 6.30
N ILE A 52 12.84 -4.11 7.09
CA ILE A 52 11.47 -3.64 6.77
C ILE A 52 11.43 -2.89 5.43
N GLY A 53 12.51 -2.23 5.04
CA GLY A 53 12.65 -1.58 3.74
C GLY A 53 12.73 -2.53 2.54
N ASN A 54 13.01 -3.83 2.77
CA ASN A 54 13.00 -4.86 1.72
C ASN A 54 11.61 -5.47 1.49
N ILE A 55 10.60 -5.05 2.27
CA ILE A 55 9.23 -5.56 2.19
C ILE A 55 8.39 -4.58 1.38
N LEU A 56 7.72 -5.10 0.35
CA LEU A 56 6.75 -4.40 -0.45
C LEU A 56 5.36 -4.97 -0.19
N ILE A 57 4.43 -4.13 0.25
CA ILE A 57 3.02 -4.49 0.42
C ILE A 57 2.17 -3.52 -0.38
N THR A 58 1.28 -4.06 -1.21
CA THR A 58 0.40 -3.25 -2.05
C THR A 58 -1.06 -3.47 -1.69
N THR A 59 -1.85 -2.40 -1.79
CA THR A 59 -3.30 -2.39 -1.61
C THR A 59 -3.97 -1.64 -2.77
N PHE A 60 -5.31 -1.70 -2.84
CA PHE A 60 -6.05 -0.96 -3.85
C PHE A 60 -6.32 0.49 -3.43
N THR A 61 -6.50 0.77 -2.15
CA THR A 61 -6.88 2.10 -1.66
C THR A 61 -5.84 2.69 -0.72
N ARG A 62 -5.75 4.02 -0.69
CA ARG A 62 -4.86 4.76 0.23
C ARG A 62 -5.22 4.48 1.69
N ASN A 63 -6.52 4.42 2.02
CA ASN A 63 -6.98 4.13 3.38
C ASN A 63 -6.57 2.73 3.85
N ALA A 64 -6.71 1.71 2.99
CA ALA A 64 -6.27 0.36 3.31
C ALA A 64 -4.75 0.29 3.50
N ALA A 65 -3.97 1.04 2.70
CA ALA A 65 -2.52 1.11 2.86
C ALA A 65 -2.13 1.77 4.19
N ALA A 66 -2.78 2.87 4.58
CA ALA A 66 -2.54 3.54 5.85
C ALA A 66 -2.90 2.64 7.05
N GLU A 67 -4.08 2.01 7.01
CA GLU A 67 -4.51 1.07 8.05
C GLU A 67 -3.54 -0.11 8.19
N LEU A 68 -3.11 -0.70 7.08
CA LEU A 68 -2.16 -1.82 7.08
C LEU A 68 -0.79 -1.39 7.63
N ARG A 69 -0.32 -0.19 7.27
CA ARG A 69 0.91 0.41 7.80
C ARG A 69 0.88 0.49 9.32
N ASP A 70 -0.20 1.02 9.87
CA ASP A 70 -0.38 1.13 11.33
C ASP A 70 -0.47 -0.23 12.00
N ARG A 71 -1.15 -1.20 11.39
CA ARG A 71 -1.29 -2.56 11.93
C ARG A 71 0.04 -3.30 11.96
N VAL A 72 0.82 -3.23 10.87
CA VAL A 72 2.16 -3.85 10.80
C VAL A 72 3.06 -3.27 11.88
N ARG A 73 3.12 -1.94 12.02
CA ARG A 73 3.95 -1.28 13.02
C ARG A 73 3.54 -1.68 14.44
N ARG A 74 2.25 -1.58 14.76
CA ARG A 74 1.71 -1.96 16.09
C ARG A 74 1.99 -3.42 16.41
N ARG A 75 1.88 -4.30 15.42
CA ARG A 75 2.12 -5.73 15.60
C ARG A 75 3.56 -6.04 15.99
N MET A 76 4.54 -5.39 15.34
CA MET A 76 5.96 -5.56 15.68
C MET A 76 6.27 -5.06 17.09
N VAL A 77 5.71 -3.91 17.50
CA VAL A 77 5.84 -3.37 18.86
C VAL A 77 5.25 -4.35 19.88
N GLN A 78 4.01 -4.80 19.65
CA GLN A 78 3.31 -5.72 20.55
C GLN A 78 4.12 -7.01 20.78
N ILE A 79 4.61 -7.66 19.72
CA ILE A 79 5.39 -8.89 19.86
C ILE A 79 6.71 -8.60 20.58
N ALA A 80 7.42 -7.51 20.24
CA ALA A 80 8.67 -7.17 20.93
C ALA A 80 8.47 -6.95 22.44
N ASP A 81 7.41 -6.26 22.83
CA ASP A 81 7.10 -6.00 24.25
C ASP A 81 6.67 -7.26 24.98
N GLN A 82 5.87 -8.13 24.37
CA GLN A 82 5.45 -9.43 24.91
C GLN A 82 6.67 -10.34 25.17
N LEU A 83 7.61 -10.37 24.24
CA LEU A 83 8.85 -11.14 24.39
C LEU A 83 9.77 -10.55 25.47
N ASP A 84 9.89 -9.22 25.55
CA ASP A 84 10.73 -8.53 26.52
C ASP A 84 10.22 -8.75 27.96
N THR A 85 8.90 -8.68 28.14
CA THR A 85 8.25 -8.92 29.45
C THR A 85 8.05 -10.39 29.78
N ASN A 86 8.42 -11.30 28.91
CA ASN A 86 8.19 -12.76 29.02
C ASN A 86 6.70 -13.10 29.26
N SER A 87 5.82 -12.36 28.62
CA SER A 87 4.36 -12.52 28.74
C SER A 87 3.74 -12.67 27.34
N PRO A 88 3.95 -13.81 26.65
CA PRO A 88 3.30 -14.05 25.37
C PRO A 88 1.79 -14.14 25.56
N ASP A 89 1.05 -13.59 24.61
CA ASP A 89 -0.41 -13.68 24.59
C ASP A 89 -0.83 -15.12 24.24
N ASP A 90 -1.64 -15.73 25.13
CA ASP A 90 -2.11 -17.10 24.93
C ASP A 90 -3.01 -17.30 23.72
N GLY A 91 -3.64 -16.26 23.22
CA GLY A 91 -4.42 -16.25 21.98
C GLY A 91 -3.60 -16.05 20.71
N ASP A 92 -2.31 -15.74 20.83
CA ASP A 92 -1.44 -15.34 19.73
C ASP A 92 -0.42 -16.42 19.38
N ALA A 93 -0.71 -17.19 18.33
CA ALA A 93 0.17 -18.30 17.88
C ALA A 93 1.60 -17.84 17.52
N ILE A 94 1.75 -16.64 16.93
CA ILE A 94 3.07 -16.12 16.54
C ILE A 94 3.87 -15.70 17.79
N SER A 95 3.23 -15.00 18.71
CA SER A 95 3.89 -14.58 19.96
C SER A 95 4.40 -15.79 20.76
N LYS A 96 3.57 -16.83 20.87
CA LYS A 96 3.97 -18.11 21.50
C LYS A 96 5.11 -18.77 20.75
N PHE A 97 4.98 -18.94 19.44
CA PHE A 97 6.01 -19.58 18.62
C PHE A 97 7.37 -18.89 18.76
N LEU A 98 7.39 -17.57 18.74
CA LEU A 98 8.62 -16.78 18.90
C LEU A 98 9.14 -16.78 20.35
N ALA A 99 8.27 -16.98 21.34
CA ALA A 99 8.65 -17.08 22.76
C ALA A 99 9.31 -18.41 23.10
N ASP A 100 9.00 -19.48 22.39
CA ASP A 100 9.56 -20.81 22.60
C ASP A 100 11.06 -20.89 22.25
N ASP A 101 11.54 -20.01 21.37
CA ASP A 101 12.98 -19.91 21.03
C ASP A 101 13.73 -18.97 21.99
N LEU A 102 14.00 -19.48 23.19
CA LEU A 102 14.70 -18.72 24.22
C LEU A 102 16.11 -18.30 23.81
N ALA A 103 16.80 -19.08 22.98
CA ALA A 103 18.17 -18.80 22.56
C ALA A 103 18.26 -17.57 21.65
N SER A 104 17.23 -17.35 20.83
CA SER A 104 17.19 -16.26 19.86
C SER A 104 16.34 -15.07 20.32
N ARG A 105 15.71 -15.13 21.50
CA ARG A 105 14.76 -14.11 21.98
C ARG A 105 15.31 -12.69 21.94
N ALA A 106 16.51 -12.46 22.47
CA ALA A 106 17.12 -11.13 22.48
C ALA A 106 17.36 -10.59 21.06
N ASP A 107 17.74 -11.46 20.13
CA ASP A 107 17.96 -11.11 18.74
C ASP A 107 16.64 -10.83 18.02
N ILE A 108 15.59 -11.59 18.30
CA ILE A 108 14.24 -11.35 17.79
C ILE A 108 13.75 -9.97 18.23
N ILE A 109 13.81 -9.65 19.53
CA ILE A 109 13.42 -8.34 20.07
C ILE A 109 14.21 -7.22 19.39
N ARG A 110 15.53 -7.38 19.24
CA ARG A 110 16.40 -6.40 18.59
C ARG A 110 15.98 -6.17 17.14
N ARG A 111 15.69 -7.23 16.37
CA ARG A 111 15.26 -7.15 14.96
C ARG A 111 13.91 -6.44 14.84
N LEU A 112 12.94 -6.78 15.66
CA LEU A 112 11.62 -6.14 15.67
C LEU A 112 11.72 -4.64 16.03
N ARG A 113 12.44 -4.30 17.11
CA ARG A 113 12.65 -2.89 17.51
C ARG A 113 13.38 -2.09 16.45
N ARG A 114 14.41 -2.66 15.81
CA ARG A 114 15.07 -2.05 14.66
C ARG A 114 14.10 -1.77 13.52
N ALA A 115 13.25 -2.73 13.14
CA ALA A 115 12.26 -2.56 12.09
C ALA A 115 11.23 -1.45 12.43
N VAL A 116 10.88 -1.27 13.70
CA VAL A 116 10.02 -0.17 14.17
C VAL A 116 10.72 1.19 14.00
N VAL A 117 12.01 1.28 14.29
CA VAL A 117 12.79 2.50 14.10
C VAL A 117 12.97 2.83 12.61
N GLU A 118 13.26 1.82 11.80
CA GLU A 118 13.43 1.94 10.34
C GLU A 118 12.10 1.97 9.56
N PHE A 119 10.95 2.05 10.24
CA PHE A 119 9.63 1.81 9.62
C PHE A 119 9.27 2.76 8.50
N ASP A 120 9.85 3.94 8.47
CA ASP A 120 9.64 4.92 7.38
C ASP A 120 10.21 4.45 6.03
N THR A 121 11.13 3.49 6.05
CA THR A 121 11.67 2.86 4.83
C THR A 121 10.74 1.80 4.25
N ALA A 122 9.71 1.36 4.99
CA ALA A 122 8.74 0.37 4.54
C ALA A 122 7.93 0.86 3.33
N THR A 123 7.81 0.03 2.31
CA THR A 123 6.97 0.32 1.14
C THR A 123 5.61 -0.36 1.29
N ILE A 124 4.67 0.31 1.98
CA ILE A 124 3.27 -0.11 2.13
C ILE A 124 2.42 0.97 1.47
N SER A 125 1.90 0.69 0.27
CA SER A 125 1.29 1.71 -0.58
C SER A 125 0.28 1.11 -1.56
N THR A 126 -0.38 1.96 -2.34
CA THR A 126 -1.25 1.47 -3.42
C THR A 126 -0.42 0.96 -4.60
N ILE A 127 -0.99 0.03 -5.38
CA ILE A 127 -0.36 -0.49 -6.59
C ILE A 127 0.05 0.65 -7.52
N HIS A 128 -0.81 1.64 -7.72
CA HIS A 128 -0.53 2.81 -8.57
C HIS A 128 0.69 3.60 -8.08
N ALA A 129 0.77 3.87 -6.76
CA ALA A 129 1.90 4.62 -6.21
C ALA A 129 3.22 3.85 -6.36
N VAL A 130 3.20 2.52 -6.22
CA VAL A 130 4.38 1.68 -6.45
C VAL A 130 4.79 1.70 -7.92
N CYS A 131 3.84 1.53 -8.85
CA CYS A 131 4.13 1.61 -10.28
C CYS A 131 4.76 2.96 -10.66
N ASN A 132 4.19 4.06 -10.18
CA ASN A 132 4.74 5.40 -10.40
C ASN A 132 6.16 5.56 -9.86
N LYS A 133 6.42 5.04 -8.65
CA LYS A 133 7.76 5.05 -8.06
C LYS A 133 8.77 4.28 -8.92
N VAL A 134 8.40 3.08 -9.39
CA VAL A 134 9.26 2.23 -10.23
C VAL A 134 9.53 2.91 -11.59
N LEU A 135 8.51 3.47 -12.23
CA LEU A 135 8.66 4.21 -13.49
C LEU A 135 9.56 5.44 -13.33
N GLY A 136 9.40 6.18 -12.22
CA GLY A 136 10.27 7.30 -11.88
C GLY A 136 11.74 6.89 -11.71
N LEU A 137 12.01 5.76 -11.05
CA LEU A 137 13.36 5.21 -10.90
C LEU A 137 13.95 4.74 -12.25
N ALA A 138 13.11 4.32 -13.19
CA ALA A 138 13.53 3.94 -14.54
C ALA A 138 13.77 5.17 -15.47
N GLY A 139 13.64 6.40 -14.95
CA GLY A 139 13.79 7.62 -15.75
C GLY A 139 12.63 7.87 -16.71
N LEU A 140 11.57 7.07 -16.62
CA LEU A 140 10.36 7.30 -17.38
C LEU A 140 9.56 8.39 -16.66
N SER A 141 9.40 9.53 -17.32
CA SER A 141 8.63 10.66 -16.79
C SER A 141 7.19 10.18 -16.53
N THR A 142 6.90 9.82 -15.30
CA THR A 142 5.52 9.67 -14.88
C THR A 142 4.99 11.07 -14.65
N MET A 143 4.03 11.51 -15.43
CA MET A 143 3.16 12.58 -14.98
C MET A 143 2.61 12.10 -13.64
N GLN A 144 3.06 12.72 -12.55
CA GLN A 144 2.49 12.47 -11.24
C GLN A 144 1.06 12.95 -11.29
N LEU A 145 0.16 12.05 -11.69
CA LEU A 145 -1.28 12.22 -11.54
C LEU A 145 -1.62 12.00 -10.05
N ASP A 146 -0.93 12.75 -9.18
CA ASP A 146 -1.19 12.76 -7.77
C ASP A 146 -2.41 13.62 -7.48
N GLY A 147 -3.56 12.95 -7.40
CA GLY A 147 -4.77 13.51 -6.86
C GLY A 147 -5.62 14.33 -7.84
N GLU A 148 -6.75 14.81 -7.34
CA GLU A 148 -7.68 15.71 -8.04
C GLU A 148 -7.02 17.00 -8.55
N ASP A 149 -5.96 17.47 -7.85
CA ASP A 149 -5.22 18.67 -8.22
C ASP A 149 -4.40 18.51 -9.51
N ALA A 150 -3.80 17.34 -9.75
CA ALA A 150 -3.01 17.11 -10.97
C ALA A 150 -3.92 16.94 -12.20
N THR A 151 -5.04 16.23 -12.04
CA THR A 151 -6.07 16.13 -13.10
C THR A 151 -6.64 17.53 -13.40
N SER A 152 -6.86 18.36 -12.38
CA SER A 152 -7.32 19.73 -12.51
C SER A 152 -6.31 20.60 -13.28
N ARG A 153 -5.03 20.47 -12.99
CA ARG A 153 -3.95 21.18 -13.70
C ARG A 153 -3.86 20.80 -15.17
N LEU A 154 -3.90 19.49 -15.48
CA LEU A 154 -3.86 19.03 -16.86
C LEU A 154 -5.09 19.48 -17.66
N VAL A 155 -6.27 19.41 -17.04
CA VAL A 155 -7.49 19.93 -17.66
C VAL A 155 -7.38 21.43 -17.89
N LEU A 156 -6.86 22.20 -16.93
CA LEU A 156 -6.67 23.63 -17.06
C LEU A 156 -5.66 23.97 -18.16
N GLU A 157 -4.55 23.24 -18.25
CA GLU A 157 -3.53 23.41 -19.28
C GLU A 157 -4.09 23.09 -20.66
N ALA A 158 -4.80 21.97 -20.82
CA ALA A 158 -5.46 21.60 -22.09
C ALA A 158 -6.55 22.60 -22.50
N VAL A 159 -7.32 23.12 -21.56
CA VAL A 159 -8.32 24.16 -21.81
C VAL A 159 -7.66 25.47 -22.23
N ASN A 160 -6.57 25.86 -21.57
CA ASN A 160 -5.82 27.06 -21.94
C ASN A 160 -5.21 26.94 -23.35
N ASP A 161 -4.62 25.80 -23.67
CA ASP A 161 -4.04 25.53 -25.00
C ASP A 161 -5.14 25.61 -26.10
N ALA A 162 -6.29 25.00 -25.87
CA ALA A 162 -7.42 25.04 -26.79
C ALA A 162 -7.99 26.47 -26.95
N LEU A 163 -8.02 27.28 -25.88
CA LEU A 163 -8.45 28.67 -25.94
C LEU A 163 -7.45 29.53 -26.70
N VAL A 164 -6.15 29.29 -26.54
CA VAL A 164 -5.09 29.97 -27.31
C VAL A 164 -5.22 29.64 -28.81
N GLU A 165 -5.42 28.39 -29.18
CA GLU A 165 -5.59 27.95 -30.57
C GLU A 165 -6.86 28.52 -31.20
N SER A 166 -7.96 28.64 -30.42
CA SER A 166 -9.24 29.16 -30.91
C SER A 166 -9.31 30.69 -31.00
N GLY A 167 -8.30 31.42 -30.52
CA GLY A 167 -8.27 32.89 -30.51
C GLY A 167 -9.26 33.56 -29.53
N VAL A 168 -9.89 32.79 -28.63
CA VAL A 168 -10.95 33.26 -27.70
C VAL A 168 -10.40 33.74 -26.35
N GLN A 169 -9.08 33.85 -26.22
CA GLN A 169 -8.35 34.11 -24.99
C GLN A 169 -8.77 35.32 -24.12
N GLY A 170 -9.50 36.30 -24.69
CA GLY A 170 -9.81 37.54 -23.97
C GLY A 170 -11.05 37.52 -23.09
N HIS A 171 -12.04 36.64 -23.37
CA HIS A 171 -13.36 36.77 -22.73
C HIS A 171 -13.59 35.82 -21.54
N ILE A 172 -12.97 34.64 -21.50
CA ILE A 172 -13.28 33.62 -20.50
C ILE A 172 -12.42 33.82 -19.23
N ILE A 173 -11.18 34.31 -19.40
CA ILE A 173 -10.27 34.59 -18.26
C ILE A 173 -10.71 35.77 -17.43
N ALA A 174 -11.39 36.77 -18.07
CA ALA A 174 -11.84 37.99 -17.40
C ALA A 174 -12.97 37.80 -16.38
N GLU A 175 -13.69 36.66 -16.39
CA GLU A 175 -14.87 36.46 -15.54
C GLU A 175 -14.66 35.49 -14.34
N GLY A 176 -13.44 34.99 -14.08
CA GLY A 176 -13.18 34.08 -12.96
C GLY A 176 -13.86 32.70 -13.08
N ASN A 177 -14.18 32.28 -14.30
CA ASN A 177 -14.94 31.05 -14.57
C ASN A 177 -14.05 29.80 -14.77
N GLU A 178 -12.74 29.87 -14.48
CA GLU A 178 -11.80 28.74 -14.64
C GLU A 178 -12.25 27.48 -13.88
N SER A 179 -12.70 27.64 -12.65
CA SER A 179 -13.18 26.51 -11.82
C SER A 179 -14.44 25.86 -12.38
N LYS A 180 -15.34 26.62 -13.00
CA LYS A 180 -16.52 26.10 -13.67
C LYS A 180 -16.19 25.34 -14.94
N LEU A 181 -15.24 25.83 -15.74
CA LEU A 181 -14.76 25.17 -16.95
C LEU A 181 -14.07 23.85 -16.63
N VAL A 182 -13.18 23.84 -15.64
CA VAL A 182 -12.51 22.61 -15.16
C VAL A 182 -13.53 21.60 -14.64
N SER A 183 -14.55 22.05 -13.90
CA SER A 183 -15.63 21.18 -13.40
C SER A 183 -16.45 20.57 -14.56
N LEU A 184 -16.78 21.35 -15.58
CA LEU A 184 -17.56 20.94 -16.75
C LEU A 184 -16.81 19.92 -17.61
N VAL A 185 -15.50 20.13 -17.83
CA VAL A 185 -14.65 19.21 -18.58
C VAL A 185 -14.47 17.89 -17.80
N LYS A 186 -14.26 17.96 -16.48
CA LYS A 186 -14.18 16.76 -15.62
C LYS A 186 -15.46 15.93 -15.65
N ASP A 187 -16.61 16.58 -15.57
CA ASP A 187 -17.92 15.92 -15.62
C ASP A 187 -18.12 15.21 -16.97
N LYS A 188 -17.72 15.85 -18.06
CA LYS A 188 -17.77 15.27 -19.41
C LYS A 188 -16.78 14.14 -19.62
N LEU A 189 -15.55 14.26 -19.14
CA LEU A 189 -14.53 13.19 -19.21
C LEU A 189 -14.91 11.95 -18.38
N GLY A 190 -15.69 12.13 -17.30
CA GLY A 190 -16.24 11.05 -16.49
C GLY A 190 -17.42 10.30 -17.14
N SER A 191 -17.95 10.79 -18.24
CA SER A 191 -19.10 10.20 -18.94
C SER A 191 -18.66 9.38 -20.16
N PRO A 192 -18.94 8.06 -20.23
CA PRO A 192 -18.46 7.16 -21.29
C PRO A 192 -18.94 7.48 -22.72
N ARG A 193 -19.79 8.49 -22.90
CA ARG A 193 -20.41 8.89 -24.18
C ARG A 193 -20.40 10.41 -24.43
N ALA A 194 -19.43 11.13 -23.83
CA ALA A 194 -19.38 12.57 -24.02
C ALA A 194 -18.70 12.93 -25.35
N GLU A 195 -19.47 13.47 -26.29
CA GLU A 195 -18.97 14.21 -27.45
C GLU A 195 -18.82 15.69 -27.04
N LEU A 196 -17.58 16.21 -27.10
CA LEU A 196 -17.31 17.63 -26.92
C LEU A 196 -17.44 18.33 -28.28
N TRP A 197 -18.46 19.15 -28.45
CA TRP A 197 -18.58 20.07 -29.58
C TRP A 197 -18.14 21.46 -29.15
N PHE A 198 -17.12 21.98 -29.81
CA PHE A 198 -16.63 23.35 -29.62
C PHE A 198 -17.20 24.26 -30.72
#